data_09d830df6f2f554ee906d6ed4ac056c2
#
_entry.id   09d830df6f2f554ee906d6ed4ac056c2
#
_cell.length_a   1.000
_cell.length_b   1.000
_cell.length_c   1.000
_cell.angle_alpha   90.00
_cell.angle_beta   90.00
_cell.angle_gamma   90.00
#
_symmetry.space_group_name_H-M   'P 1'
#
loop_
_entity.id
_entity.type
_entity.pdbx_description
1 polymer ?
#
loop_
_entity_poly.entity_id
_entity_poly.type
_entity_poly.pdbx_seq_one_letter_code
_entity_poly.pdbx_strand_id
1 'polypeptide(L)'
;MLRRDFIKLTAALGAASALPLWSRAAWAADRPALPVPPLLTPDAQGKIALALQAGETRWLPGAATKTWGFNGALLGPAVKLQRGQPVTVDIKNSLVEASTVHWHGLEIPGDVDGGPQALIHPGATRTVNFTVDQPAATCWFHPHTHGKTGSQVMMGLAGLVLLEDEESAKLPLPKTWGQDDIPVILQDKRLGKDAQIEYRLDVMSAAVGWFGDRMFTNGAQYPQHLAPRGWLRLRFLNGCNARSLNLAASDNRPLYVIASDGGFLAEPVKLTELPMLMGERFEVLVDASDGKAFDIVTLPVKQMGMTLAPFDQALPVLRIQPSLAQGIKTMPDSLVKLPTLPATTGIQERWLQLMMDPQLDMLGMQALMDRYGHQAMAGMSMNHGVTGGTDMKGMEKGGMQGMDHGNMGNMGNMGNMKGMDHGNMGNMKGMDHGNMAGMDHGGAQGKAKPFDFSHGNMINGKAFDMTKQMFAAKRGQYEKWTISGEGDMMLHPFHIHGTQFRILSENGKPPAAHRSGWKDTVRVEGWRSEVLVRFDHPASSEHAYMAHCHLLEHEDTGMMMGFTVAD
;
A
#
# COMPACT_ATOMS: atom_id res chain seq x y z
N MET A 1 45.84 -11.66 -24.37
CA MET A 1 44.94 -10.87 -23.53
C MET A 1 45.62 -9.53 -23.26
N LEU A 2 45.07 -8.44 -23.76
CA LEU A 2 45.66 -7.10 -23.59
C LEU A 2 45.40 -6.62 -22.15
N ARG A 3 46.38 -5.91 -21.55
CA ARG A 3 46.23 -5.32 -20.18
C ARG A 3 44.90 -4.60 -19.95
N ARG A 4 44.37 -4.01 -21.00
CA ARG A 4 43.09 -3.27 -21.00
C ARG A 4 41.87 -4.19 -20.84
N ASP A 5 41.94 -5.42 -21.37
CA ASP A 5 40.86 -6.41 -21.26
C ASP A 5 40.87 -7.09 -19.88
N PHE A 6 42.05 -7.25 -19.29
CA PHE A 6 42.21 -7.74 -17.92
C PHE A 6 41.65 -6.76 -16.89
N ILE A 7 41.90 -5.44 -17.06
CA ILE A 7 41.39 -4.40 -16.18
C ILE A 7 39.85 -4.29 -16.30
N LYS A 8 39.29 -4.45 -17.50
CA LYS A 8 37.85 -4.49 -17.71
C LYS A 8 37.20 -5.72 -17.08
N LEU A 9 37.88 -6.87 -17.16
CA LEU A 9 37.41 -8.11 -16.57
C LEU A 9 37.46 -8.07 -15.03
N THR A 10 38.53 -7.48 -14.45
CA THR A 10 38.68 -7.32 -12.99
C THR A 10 37.70 -6.25 -12.45
N ALA A 11 37.42 -5.17 -13.19
CA ALA A 11 36.39 -4.20 -12.81
C ALA A 11 34.97 -4.79 -12.86
N ALA A 12 34.68 -5.62 -13.89
CA ALA A 12 33.40 -6.32 -14.00
C ALA A 12 33.22 -7.39 -12.90
N LEU A 13 34.30 -8.13 -12.55
CA LEU A 13 34.31 -9.09 -11.45
C LEU A 13 34.23 -8.41 -10.07
N GLY A 14 34.84 -7.23 -9.91
CA GLY A 14 34.77 -6.41 -8.69
C GLY A 14 33.35 -5.85 -8.46
N ALA A 15 32.71 -5.34 -9.51
CA ALA A 15 31.32 -4.87 -9.46
C ALA A 15 30.34 -6.04 -9.16
N ALA A 16 30.55 -7.22 -9.77
CA ALA A 16 29.75 -8.40 -9.48
C ALA A 16 29.94 -8.94 -8.05
N SER A 17 31.11 -8.66 -7.40
CA SER A 17 31.35 -9.08 -6.02
C SER A 17 30.67 -8.20 -4.96
N ALA A 18 30.26 -6.98 -5.31
CA ALA A 18 29.53 -6.08 -4.43
C ALA A 18 28.00 -6.32 -4.44
N LEU A 19 27.48 -7.13 -5.38
CA LEU A 19 26.06 -7.44 -5.44
C LEU A 19 25.71 -8.55 -4.42
N PRO A 20 24.52 -8.46 -3.76
CA PRO A 20 24.04 -9.53 -2.90
C PRO A 20 24.01 -10.89 -3.61
N LEU A 21 24.26 -11.99 -2.90
CA LEU A 21 24.34 -13.34 -3.48
C LEU A 21 23.14 -13.75 -4.32
N TRP A 22 21.94 -13.30 -3.95
CA TRP A 22 20.71 -13.55 -4.69
C TRP A 22 20.64 -12.78 -6.03
N SER A 23 21.20 -11.58 -6.11
CA SER A 23 21.26 -10.83 -7.38
C SER A 23 22.24 -11.47 -8.36
N ARG A 24 23.31 -12.11 -7.85
CA ARG A 24 24.28 -12.85 -8.68
C ARG A 24 23.66 -14.09 -9.31
N ALA A 25 22.82 -14.81 -8.57
CA ALA A 25 22.09 -15.97 -9.10
C ALA A 25 21.04 -15.54 -10.16
N ALA A 26 20.36 -14.40 -9.97
CA ALA A 26 19.41 -13.88 -10.94
C ALA A 26 20.04 -13.38 -12.24
N TRP A 27 21.34 -13.03 -12.25
CA TRP A 27 22.05 -12.57 -13.45
C TRP A 27 22.60 -13.70 -14.31
N ALA A 28 22.74 -14.89 -13.75
CA ALA A 28 23.38 -16.04 -14.42
C ALA A 28 22.39 -17.15 -14.84
N ALA A 29 21.16 -17.14 -14.33
CA ALA A 29 20.14 -18.13 -14.65
C ALA A 29 19.23 -17.65 -15.78
N ASP A 30 18.64 -18.59 -16.54
CA ASP A 30 17.51 -18.31 -17.43
C ASP A 30 16.38 -17.70 -16.58
N ARG A 31 16.07 -16.40 -16.80
CA ARG A 31 14.98 -15.72 -16.11
C ARG A 31 13.66 -16.39 -16.47
N PRO A 32 12.75 -16.57 -15.49
CA PRO A 32 11.44 -17.06 -15.83
C PRO A 32 10.74 -16.08 -16.78
N ALA A 33 9.95 -16.60 -17.70
CA ALA A 33 9.05 -15.75 -18.46
C ALA A 33 8.07 -15.05 -17.52
N LEU A 34 7.68 -13.80 -17.83
CA LEU A 34 6.66 -13.09 -17.07
C LEU A 34 5.34 -13.89 -17.13
N PRO A 35 4.79 -14.36 -16.01
CA PRO A 35 3.46 -14.94 -16.00
C PRO A 35 2.43 -13.88 -16.36
N VAL A 36 1.61 -14.16 -17.37
CA VAL A 36 0.51 -13.27 -17.78
C VAL A 36 -0.79 -13.87 -17.27
N PRO A 37 -1.53 -13.16 -16.38
CA PRO A 37 -2.86 -13.61 -15.96
C PRO A 37 -3.76 -13.83 -17.19
N PRO A 38 -4.50 -14.96 -17.27
CA PRO A 38 -5.45 -15.17 -18.34
C PRO A 38 -6.57 -14.12 -18.28
N LEU A 39 -7.05 -13.68 -19.44
CA LEU A 39 -8.26 -12.85 -19.52
C LEU A 39 -9.49 -13.72 -19.23
N LEU A 40 -10.33 -13.26 -18.32
CA LEU A 40 -11.61 -13.87 -17.99
C LEU A 40 -12.72 -12.89 -18.36
N THR A 41 -13.49 -13.24 -19.38
CA THR A 41 -14.64 -12.46 -19.86
C THR A 41 -15.95 -13.14 -19.48
N PRO A 42 -17.04 -12.38 -19.31
CA PRO A 42 -18.36 -12.97 -19.18
C PRO A 42 -18.68 -13.92 -20.35
N ASP A 43 -19.34 -15.01 -20.07
CA ASP A 43 -19.87 -15.93 -21.08
C ASP A 43 -21.05 -15.31 -21.86
N ALA A 44 -21.67 -16.08 -22.76
CA ALA A 44 -22.81 -15.63 -23.58
C ALA A 44 -24.06 -15.26 -22.74
N GLN A 45 -24.11 -15.68 -21.47
CA GLN A 45 -25.15 -15.35 -20.49
C GLN A 45 -24.75 -14.22 -19.54
N GLY A 46 -23.58 -13.60 -19.75
CA GLY A 46 -23.04 -12.56 -18.89
C GLY A 46 -22.47 -13.08 -17.56
N LYS A 47 -22.08 -14.37 -17.49
CA LYS A 47 -21.62 -15.00 -16.25
C LYS A 47 -20.11 -15.17 -16.21
N ILE A 48 -19.57 -15.03 -14.99
CA ILE A 48 -18.17 -15.31 -14.63
C ILE A 48 -18.16 -16.26 -13.43
N ALA A 49 -17.25 -17.23 -13.43
CA ALA A 49 -16.98 -18.10 -12.30
C ALA A 49 -15.60 -17.79 -11.72
N LEU A 50 -15.53 -17.48 -10.42
CA LEU A 50 -14.31 -17.33 -9.63
C LEU A 50 -14.30 -18.38 -8.52
N ALA A 51 -13.18 -19.07 -8.34
CA ALA A 51 -12.98 -20.01 -7.24
C ALA A 51 -11.74 -19.63 -6.46
N LEU A 52 -11.92 -19.30 -5.16
CA LEU A 52 -10.81 -19.17 -4.22
C LEU A 52 -10.34 -20.60 -3.87
N GLN A 53 -9.06 -20.88 -4.08
CA GLN A 53 -8.53 -22.22 -3.90
C GLN A 53 -7.09 -22.24 -3.42
N ALA A 54 -6.73 -23.30 -2.69
CA ALA A 54 -5.35 -23.58 -2.34
C ALA A 54 -4.59 -24.17 -3.54
N GLY A 55 -3.30 -23.90 -3.57
CA GLY A 55 -2.38 -24.39 -4.59
C GLY A 55 -0.93 -24.41 -4.09
N GLU A 56 -0.02 -24.66 -5.00
CA GLU A 56 1.41 -24.67 -4.72
C GLU A 56 2.18 -23.96 -5.83
N THR A 57 3.23 -23.24 -5.44
CA THR A 57 4.16 -22.57 -6.35
C THR A 57 5.60 -22.94 -5.96
N ARG A 58 6.51 -23.01 -6.92
CA ARG A 58 7.92 -23.29 -6.66
C ARG A 58 8.75 -22.04 -6.89
N TRP A 59 9.12 -21.38 -5.79
CA TRP A 59 9.98 -20.19 -5.81
C TRP A 59 11.44 -20.49 -5.44
N LEU A 60 11.63 -21.54 -4.64
CA LEU A 60 12.97 -22.00 -4.23
C LEU A 60 13.22 -23.41 -4.73
N PRO A 61 14.48 -23.80 -4.97
CA PRO A 61 14.81 -25.17 -5.34
C PRO A 61 14.35 -26.17 -4.27
N GLY A 62 13.77 -27.27 -4.71
CA GLY A 62 13.47 -28.45 -3.88
C GLY A 62 12.14 -28.45 -3.14
N ALA A 63 11.59 -27.31 -2.74
CA ALA A 63 10.35 -27.26 -1.97
C ALA A 63 9.23 -26.51 -2.70
N ALA A 64 8.01 -26.99 -2.55
CA ALA A 64 6.82 -26.26 -2.98
C ALA A 64 6.34 -25.34 -1.85
N THR A 65 6.01 -24.11 -2.21
CA THR A 65 5.38 -23.12 -1.33
C THR A 65 3.88 -23.25 -1.45
N LYS A 66 3.18 -23.41 -0.35
CA LYS A 66 1.70 -23.35 -0.31
C LYS A 66 1.25 -21.94 -0.62
N THR A 67 0.32 -21.80 -1.54
CA THR A 67 -0.20 -20.51 -2.02
C THR A 67 -1.71 -20.61 -2.20
N TRP A 68 -2.37 -19.46 -2.33
CA TRP A 68 -3.79 -19.38 -2.69
C TRP A 68 -3.96 -18.54 -3.94
N GLY A 69 -5.00 -18.84 -4.71
CA GLY A 69 -5.30 -18.07 -5.91
C GLY A 69 -6.77 -18.15 -6.28
N PHE A 70 -7.13 -17.31 -7.24
CA PHE A 70 -8.44 -17.37 -7.89
C PHE A 70 -8.32 -18.15 -9.21
N ASN A 71 -9.07 -19.22 -9.36
CA ASN A 71 -9.02 -20.11 -10.54
C ASN A 71 -7.62 -20.68 -10.85
N GLY A 72 -6.72 -20.66 -9.88
CA GLY A 72 -5.33 -21.08 -10.03
C GLY A 72 -4.63 -21.26 -8.69
N ALA A 73 -3.33 -21.55 -8.75
CA ALA A 73 -2.52 -21.78 -7.54
C ALA A 73 -2.06 -20.46 -6.87
N LEU A 74 -2.00 -19.36 -7.61
CA LEU A 74 -1.49 -18.07 -7.15
C LEU A 74 -2.09 -16.95 -8.00
N LEU A 75 -2.42 -15.83 -7.37
CA LEU A 75 -3.09 -14.71 -7.99
C LEU A 75 -4.44 -15.11 -8.63
N GLY A 76 -4.94 -14.34 -9.55
CA GLY A 76 -6.18 -14.58 -10.26
C GLY A 76 -6.09 -14.19 -11.73
N PRO A 77 -7.14 -14.48 -12.51
CA PRO A 77 -7.27 -13.97 -13.87
C PRO A 77 -7.41 -12.44 -13.87
N ALA A 78 -7.23 -11.82 -15.03
CA ALA A 78 -7.67 -10.46 -15.28
C ALA A 78 -9.13 -10.52 -15.78
N VAL A 79 -10.07 -10.12 -14.92
CA VAL A 79 -11.50 -10.05 -15.25
C VAL A 79 -11.72 -8.85 -16.15
N LYS A 80 -12.23 -9.08 -17.36
CA LYS A 80 -12.48 -8.03 -18.34
C LYS A 80 -13.97 -7.75 -18.41
N LEU A 81 -14.35 -6.52 -18.08
CA LEU A 81 -15.73 -6.03 -18.06
C LEU A 81 -15.90 -4.91 -19.08
N GLN A 82 -17.11 -4.78 -19.60
CA GLN A 82 -17.51 -3.70 -20.49
C GLN A 82 -18.46 -2.76 -19.76
N ARG A 83 -18.19 -1.46 -19.78
CA ARG A 83 -19.07 -0.43 -19.22
C ARG A 83 -20.50 -0.59 -19.69
N GLY A 84 -21.45 -0.50 -18.76
CA GLY A 84 -22.88 -0.59 -19.02
C GLY A 84 -23.41 -2.01 -19.28
N GLN A 85 -22.56 -3.04 -19.30
CA GLN A 85 -23.01 -4.42 -19.44
C GLN A 85 -23.20 -5.09 -18.07
N PRO A 86 -24.38 -5.68 -17.80
CA PRO A 86 -24.61 -6.43 -16.58
C PRO A 86 -23.76 -7.71 -16.53
N VAL A 87 -23.24 -8.04 -15.36
CA VAL A 87 -22.46 -9.25 -15.11
C VAL A 87 -22.99 -9.97 -13.89
N THR A 88 -23.00 -11.30 -13.95
CA THR A 88 -23.21 -12.20 -12.81
C THR A 88 -21.90 -12.90 -12.48
N VAL A 89 -21.43 -12.80 -11.25
CA VAL A 89 -20.21 -13.49 -10.80
C VAL A 89 -20.56 -14.51 -9.72
N ASP A 90 -20.31 -15.78 -10.00
CA ASP A 90 -20.39 -16.87 -9.02
C ASP A 90 -19.01 -17.03 -8.37
N ILE A 91 -18.93 -16.75 -7.07
CA ILE A 91 -17.70 -16.78 -6.29
C ILE A 91 -17.74 -17.98 -5.34
N LYS A 92 -17.00 -19.02 -5.64
CA LYS A 92 -16.91 -20.24 -4.80
C LYS A 92 -15.69 -20.17 -3.90
N ASN A 93 -15.88 -20.36 -2.60
CA ASN A 93 -14.78 -20.53 -1.66
C ASN A 93 -14.46 -22.02 -1.47
N SER A 94 -13.33 -22.47 -1.99
CA SER A 94 -12.80 -23.83 -1.81
C SER A 94 -11.64 -23.88 -0.81
N LEU A 95 -11.39 -22.79 -0.08
CA LEU A 95 -10.41 -22.73 1.02
C LEU A 95 -11.00 -23.35 2.29
N VAL A 96 -10.13 -23.59 3.26
CA VAL A 96 -10.50 -24.14 4.59
C VAL A 96 -11.00 -23.06 5.57
N GLU A 97 -10.91 -21.79 5.19
CA GLU A 97 -11.38 -20.67 6.00
C GLU A 97 -12.28 -19.72 5.19
N ALA A 98 -13.06 -18.89 5.89
CA ALA A 98 -13.90 -17.89 5.26
C ALA A 98 -13.04 -16.79 4.60
N SER A 99 -13.55 -16.23 3.51
CA SER A 99 -12.93 -15.14 2.76
C SER A 99 -14.02 -14.24 2.16
N THR A 100 -13.60 -13.14 1.56
CA THR A 100 -14.46 -12.25 0.77
C THR A 100 -13.81 -11.98 -0.59
N VAL A 101 -14.51 -11.27 -1.48
CA VAL A 101 -13.94 -10.71 -2.71
C VAL A 101 -14.43 -9.27 -2.82
N HIS A 102 -13.54 -8.34 -2.45
CA HIS A 102 -13.77 -6.92 -2.66
C HIS A 102 -13.32 -6.52 -4.06
N TRP A 103 -14.18 -5.76 -4.74
CA TRP A 103 -13.92 -5.22 -6.07
C TRP A 103 -13.32 -3.82 -5.99
N HIS A 104 -12.06 -3.76 -5.62
CA HIS A 104 -11.34 -2.52 -5.35
C HIS A 104 -11.31 -1.59 -6.57
N GLY A 105 -11.94 -0.43 -6.43
CA GLY A 105 -12.02 0.61 -7.45
C GLY A 105 -13.25 0.52 -8.35
N LEU A 106 -14.15 -0.45 -8.17
CA LEU A 106 -15.43 -0.44 -8.85
C LEU A 106 -16.46 0.42 -8.11
N GLU A 107 -17.23 1.20 -8.86
CA GLU A 107 -18.40 1.94 -8.37
C GLU A 107 -19.63 1.07 -8.54
N ILE A 108 -19.94 0.27 -7.52
CA ILE A 108 -21.02 -0.70 -7.48
C ILE A 108 -21.73 -0.66 -6.11
N PRO A 109 -22.99 -1.13 -5.99
CA PRO A 109 -23.72 -1.12 -4.72
C PRO A 109 -23.00 -1.88 -3.58
N GLY A 110 -23.20 -1.42 -2.33
CA GLY A 110 -22.53 -1.98 -1.16
C GLY A 110 -22.79 -3.47 -0.93
N ASP A 111 -23.96 -3.98 -1.30
CA ASP A 111 -24.30 -5.41 -1.16
C ASP A 111 -23.51 -6.33 -2.09
N VAL A 112 -22.88 -5.80 -3.13
CA VAL A 112 -22.03 -6.54 -4.07
C VAL A 112 -20.56 -6.12 -4.04
N ASP A 113 -20.23 -5.06 -3.31
CA ASP A 113 -18.88 -4.48 -3.16
C ASP A 113 -17.85 -5.47 -2.56
N GLY A 114 -18.30 -6.36 -1.68
CA GLY A 114 -17.46 -7.43 -1.14
C GLY A 114 -16.63 -7.06 0.09
N GLY A 115 -17.04 -6.07 0.86
CA GLY A 115 -16.45 -5.71 2.15
C GLY A 115 -16.53 -6.84 3.20
N PRO A 116 -16.09 -6.59 4.45
CA PRO A 116 -15.95 -7.64 5.48
C PRO A 116 -17.26 -8.32 5.88
N GLN A 117 -18.42 -7.72 5.61
CA GLN A 117 -19.75 -8.31 5.84
C GLN A 117 -20.09 -9.41 4.82
N ALA A 118 -19.41 -9.43 3.67
CA ALA A 118 -19.70 -10.31 2.52
C ALA A 118 -18.98 -11.67 2.60
N LEU A 119 -18.90 -12.27 3.81
CA LEU A 119 -18.17 -13.51 4.04
C LEU A 119 -18.72 -14.67 3.17
N ILE A 120 -17.81 -15.40 2.57
CA ILE A 120 -18.05 -16.65 1.85
C ILE A 120 -17.40 -17.77 2.66
N HIS A 121 -18.21 -18.57 3.32
CA HIS A 121 -17.72 -19.68 4.15
C HIS A 121 -17.09 -20.80 3.31
N PRO A 122 -16.25 -21.67 3.91
CA PRO A 122 -15.69 -22.84 3.23
C PRO A 122 -16.77 -23.68 2.53
N GLY A 123 -16.56 -23.97 1.25
CA GLY A 123 -17.49 -24.74 0.42
C GLY A 123 -18.70 -23.95 -0.12
N ALA A 124 -18.95 -22.74 0.37
CA ALA A 124 -20.07 -21.92 -0.07
C ALA A 124 -19.78 -21.20 -1.40
N THR A 125 -20.85 -20.80 -2.09
CA THR A 125 -20.81 -19.92 -3.27
C THR A 125 -21.65 -18.69 -2.98
N ARG A 126 -21.10 -17.51 -3.29
CA ARG A 126 -21.81 -16.24 -3.29
C ARG A 126 -21.97 -15.77 -4.75
N THR A 127 -23.20 -15.53 -5.15
CA THR A 127 -23.50 -14.94 -6.47
C THR A 127 -23.74 -13.45 -6.30
N VAL A 128 -23.06 -12.63 -7.08
CA VAL A 128 -23.24 -11.18 -7.15
C VAL A 128 -23.61 -10.75 -8.55
N ASN A 129 -24.50 -9.74 -8.66
CA ASN A 129 -24.97 -9.20 -9.95
C ASN A 129 -24.79 -7.69 -9.90
N PHE A 130 -24.06 -7.14 -10.86
CA PHE A 130 -23.87 -5.70 -10.95
C PHE A 130 -23.65 -5.24 -12.40
N THR A 131 -23.79 -3.94 -12.60
CA THR A 131 -23.41 -3.25 -13.83
C THR A 131 -22.46 -2.13 -13.46
N VAL A 132 -21.32 -2.04 -14.13
CA VAL A 132 -20.34 -0.97 -13.89
C VAL A 132 -20.56 0.14 -14.90
N ASP A 133 -20.81 1.36 -14.45
CA ASP A 133 -21.04 2.54 -15.30
C ASP A 133 -19.95 3.63 -15.16
N GLN A 134 -18.83 3.30 -14.58
CA GLN A 134 -17.65 4.18 -14.51
C GLN A 134 -16.81 4.11 -15.79
N PRO A 135 -15.93 5.10 -16.05
CA PRO A 135 -15.00 5.09 -17.18
C PRO A 135 -14.04 3.90 -17.16
N ALA A 136 -13.44 3.61 -18.33
CA ALA A 136 -12.42 2.58 -18.47
C ALA A 136 -11.26 2.79 -17.48
N ALA A 137 -10.90 1.72 -16.76
CA ALA A 137 -9.90 1.74 -15.71
C ALA A 137 -9.25 0.37 -15.52
N THR A 138 -8.08 0.34 -14.87
CA THR A 138 -7.50 -0.87 -14.31
C THR A 138 -7.78 -0.89 -12.81
N CYS A 139 -8.72 -1.73 -12.40
CA CYS A 139 -9.08 -2.02 -11.02
C CYS A 139 -8.51 -3.38 -10.62
N TRP A 140 -8.80 -3.85 -9.42
CA TRP A 140 -8.37 -5.16 -8.96
C TRP A 140 -9.36 -5.76 -7.97
N PHE A 141 -9.19 -7.00 -7.58
CA PHE A 141 -9.99 -7.65 -6.56
C PHE A 141 -9.10 -8.43 -5.60
N HIS A 142 -9.47 -8.43 -4.34
CA HIS A 142 -8.74 -9.09 -3.26
C HIS A 142 -9.67 -9.41 -2.07
N PRO A 143 -9.25 -10.26 -1.13
CA PRO A 143 -9.98 -10.47 0.11
C PRO A 143 -10.09 -9.20 0.96
N HIS A 144 -11.18 -9.10 1.71
CA HIS A 144 -11.42 -8.03 2.68
C HIS A 144 -11.98 -8.59 4.00
N THR A 145 -11.45 -9.73 4.41
CA THR A 145 -11.88 -10.43 5.62
C THR A 145 -11.26 -9.77 6.84
N HIS A 146 -12.07 -9.13 7.70
CA HIS A 146 -11.58 -8.41 8.89
C HIS A 146 -10.62 -9.25 9.73
N GLY A 147 -9.46 -8.70 10.06
CA GLY A 147 -8.37 -9.34 10.79
C GLY A 147 -7.58 -10.40 10.00
N LYS A 148 -7.87 -10.55 8.68
CA LYS A 148 -7.24 -11.56 7.81
C LYS A 148 -6.92 -11.07 6.40
N THR A 149 -7.23 -9.83 6.06
CA THR A 149 -6.95 -9.28 4.73
C THR A 149 -5.48 -9.44 4.39
N GLY A 150 -4.58 -9.00 5.28
CA GLY A 150 -3.14 -9.08 5.08
C GLY A 150 -2.63 -10.50 4.87
N SER A 151 -3.10 -11.46 5.66
CA SER A 151 -2.70 -12.87 5.54
C SER A 151 -3.19 -13.50 4.24
N GLN A 152 -4.42 -13.24 3.83
CA GLN A 152 -5.02 -13.83 2.62
C GLN A 152 -4.42 -13.24 1.34
N VAL A 153 -4.15 -11.93 1.30
CA VAL A 153 -3.41 -11.30 0.19
C VAL A 153 -1.96 -11.81 0.14
N MET A 154 -1.30 -11.96 1.29
CA MET A 154 0.06 -12.51 1.35
C MET A 154 0.14 -13.94 0.80
N MET A 155 -0.90 -14.76 1.02
CA MET A 155 -0.99 -16.11 0.44
C MET A 155 -1.17 -16.11 -1.08
N GLY A 156 -1.57 -14.97 -1.69
CA GLY A 156 -1.62 -14.79 -3.14
C GLY A 156 -2.98 -14.44 -3.72
N LEU A 157 -4.00 -14.19 -2.89
CA LEU A 157 -5.33 -13.83 -3.39
C LEU A 157 -5.36 -12.38 -3.88
N ALA A 158 -5.16 -12.18 -5.16
CA ALA A 158 -5.32 -10.91 -5.87
C ALA A 158 -5.53 -11.16 -7.36
N GLY A 159 -6.31 -10.30 -8.04
CA GLY A 159 -6.49 -10.36 -9.49
C GLY A 159 -6.87 -8.99 -10.05
N LEU A 160 -6.66 -8.76 -11.34
CA LEU A 160 -6.99 -7.50 -12.00
C LEU A 160 -8.44 -7.47 -12.48
N VAL A 161 -9.02 -6.28 -12.53
CA VAL A 161 -10.24 -5.98 -13.27
C VAL A 161 -9.91 -4.95 -14.36
N LEU A 162 -10.19 -5.28 -15.60
CA LEU A 162 -10.02 -4.39 -16.74
C LEU A 162 -11.40 -3.91 -17.17
N LEU A 163 -11.72 -2.68 -16.89
CA LEU A 163 -12.94 -2.06 -17.35
C LEU A 163 -12.68 -1.34 -18.67
N GLU A 164 -13.46 -1.64 -19.69
CA GLU A 164 -13.38 -1.02 -21.02
C GLU A 164 -14.64 -0.20 -21.32
N ASP A 165 -14.48 0.84 -22.12
CA ASP A 165 -15.56 1.64 -22.66
C ASP A 165 -15.32 2.00 -24.14
N GLU A 166 -16.32 2.61 -24.79
CA GLU A 166 -16.23 2.99 -26.20
C GLU A 166 -15.21 4.10 -26.47
N GLU A 167 -14.92 4.97 -25.48
CA GLU A 167 -13.98 6.08 -25.63
C GLU A 167 -12.55 5.55 -25.61
N SER A 168 -12.22 4.72 -24.63
CA SER A 168 -10.89 4.12 -24.50
C SER A 168 -10.55 3.17 -25.64
N ALA A 169 -11.56 2.49 -26.19
CA ALA A 169 -11.36 1.59 -27.33
C ALA A 169 -10.86 2.31 -28.60
N LYS A 170 -11.12 3.61 -28.72
CA LYS A 170 -10.69 4.46 -29.88
C LYS A 170 -9.27 4.97 -29.73
N LEU A 171 -8.70 4.95 -28.52
CA LEU A 171 -7.36 5.44 -28.28
C LEU A 171 -6.31 4.56 -28.98
N PRO A 172 -5.31 5.15 -29.66
CA PRO A 172 -4.25 4.41 -30.34
C PRO A 172 -3.19 3.91 -29.33
N LEU A 173 -3.61 3.04 -28.42
CA LEU A 173 -2.79 2.48 -27.36
C LEU A 173 -2.42 1.02 -27.65
N PRO A 174 -1.31 0.51 -27.10
CA PRO A 174 -1.06 -0.93 -27.03
C PRO A 174 -2.22 -1.64 -26.33
N LYS A 175 -2.74 -2.73 -26.91
CA LYS A 175 -3.93 -3.44 -26.41
C LYS A 175 -3.91 -4.96 -26.63
N THR A 176 -2.77 -5.50 -27.07
CA THR A 176 -2.61 -6.95 -27.21
C THR A 176 -2.15 -7.51 -25.87
N TRP A 177 -3.11 -8.06 -25.11
CA TRP A 177 -2.88 -8.57 -23.77
C TRP A 177 -1.71 -9.57 -23.69
N GLY A 178 -0.79 -9.31 -22.78
CA GLY A 178 0.40 -10.13 -22.58
C GLY A 178 1.46 -10.01 -23.67
N GLN A 179 1.32 -9.08 -24.62
CA GLN A 179 2.31 -8.78 -25.65
C GLN A 179 2.81 -7.35 -25.53
N ASP A 180 1.97 -6.35 -25.83
CA ASP A 180 2.25 -4.93 -25.71
C ASP A 180 1.37 -4.22 -24.66
N ASP A 181 0.30 -4.86 -24.19
CA ASP A 181 -0.50 -4.49 -23.00
C ASP A 181 -0.18 -5.49 -21.88
N ILE A 182 0.66 -5.11 -20.95
CA ILE A 182 1.41 -5.98 -20.05
C ILE A 182 0.96 -5.75 -18.62
N PRO A 183 0.30 -6.72 -17.95
CA PRO A 183 0.01 -6.64 -16.52
C PRO A 183 1.29 -6.76 -15.68
N VAL A 184 1.40 -5.94 -14.64
CA VAL A 184 2.55 -5.91 -13.73
C VAL A 184 2.05 -5.80 -12.29
N ILE A 185 1.71 -6.94 -11.69
CA ILE A 185 1.29 -7.05 -10.29
C ILE A 185 2.54 -7.24 -9.43
N LEU A 186 2.84 -6.26 -8.59
CA LEU A 186 4.02 -6.26 -7.73
C LEU A 186 3.62 -6.62 -6.31
N GLN A 187 4.29 -7.62 -5.73
CA GLN A 187 4.10 -8.06 -4.35
C GLN A 187 5.45 -8.39 -3.72
N ASP A 188 5.65 -8.01 -2.47
CA ASP A 188 6.79 -8.49 -1.70
C ASP A 188 6.36 -9.65 -0.78
N LYS A 189 7.25 -10.63 -0.60
CA LYS A 189 7.04 -11.78 0.26
C LYS A 189 8.32 -12.13 1.00
N ARG A 190 8.17 -12.79 2.14
CA ARG A 190 9.26 -13.44 2.86
C ARG A 190 9.03 -14.95 2.85
N LEU A 191 10.09 -15.70 2.59
CA LEU A 191 10.05 -17.15 2.57
C LEU A 191 10.95 -17.70 3.69
N GLY A 192 10.38 -18.60 4.48
CA GLY A 192 11.12 -19.33 5.50
C GLY A 192 12.12 -20.34 4.93
N LYS A 193 12.89 -20.96 5.81
CA LYS A 193 13.85 -22.02 5.44
C LYS A 193 13.19 -23.27 4.84
N ASP A 194 11.92 -23.47 5.16
CA ASP A 194 11.05 -24.51 4.61
C ASP A 194 10.38 -24.11 3.29
N ALA A 195 10.76 -22.96 2.72
CA ALA A 195 10.19 -22.33 1.54
C ALA A 195 8.71 -21.92 1.68
N GLN A 196 8.15 -21.90 2.89
CA GLN A 196 6.80 -21.40 3.10
C GLN A 196 6.80 -19.89 3.27
N ILE A 197 5.64 -19.25 2.97
CA ILE A 197 5.44 -17.82 3.19
C ILE A 197 5.46 -17.57 4.71
N GLU A 198 6.40 -16.72 5.15
CA GLU A 198 6.39 -16.18 6.51
C GLU A 198 5.52 -14.94 6.53
N TYR A 199 4.45 -15.00 7.28
CA TYR A 199 3.59 -13.85 7.57
C TYR A 199 3.20 -13.88 9.04
N ARG A 200 3.27 -12.74 9.70
CA ARG A 200 2.81 -12.56 11.07
C ARG A 200 2.10 -11.24 11.23
N LEU A 201 0.90 -11.31 11.77
CA LEU A 201 0.28 -10.15 12.38
C LEU A 201 0.66 -10.18 13.87
N ASP A 202 1.64 -9.36 14.23
CA ASP A 202 2.16 -9.18 15.59
C ASP A 202 2.26 -7.69 15.91
N VAL A 203 2.70 -7.34 17.11
CA VAL A 203 2.78 -5.94 17.56
C VAL A 203 3.64 -5.07 16.65
N MET A 204 4.71 -5.63 16.06
CA MET A 204 5.57 -4.91 15.13
C MET A 204 4.84 -4.63 13.81
N SER A 205 4.25 -5.67 13.21
CA SER A 205 3.56 -5.51 11.92
C SER A 205 2.27 -4.71 12.06
N ALA A 206 1.55 -4.82 13.18
CA ALA A 206 0.40 -3.97 13.49
C ALA A 206 0.75 -2.48 13.60
N ALA A 207 2.00 -2.15 14.02
CA ALA A 207 2.46 -0.77 14.11
C ALA A 207 3.08 -0.25 12.81
N VAL A 208 3.87 -1.07 12.08
CA VAL A 208 4.67 -0.55 10.95
C VAL A 208 4.38 -1.24 9.61
N GLY A 209 3.58 -2.31 9.61
CA GLY A 209 3.31 -3.15 8.45
C GLY A 209 4.25 -4.35 8.34
N TRP A 210 3.86 -5.32 7.49
CA TRP A 210 4.66 -6.49 7.17
C TRP A 210 5.42 -6.30 5.86
N PHE A 211 6.74 -6.42 5.90
CA PHE A 211 7.61 -6.27 4.73
C PHE A 211 8.30 -7.59 4.38
N GLY A 212 8.19 -7.99 3.11
CA GLY A 212 8.96 -9.07 2.53
C GLY A 212 10.42 -8.67 2.26
N ASP A 213 11.26 -9.68 1.97
CA ASP A 213 12.64 -9.50 1.54
C ASP A 213 12.87 -9.90 0.07
N ARG A 214 11.79 -10.28 -0.64
CA ARG A 214 11.78 -10.66 -2.05
C ARG A 214 10.66 -9.98 -2.80
N MET A 215 10.97 -9.43 -3.97
CA MET A 215 9.95 -8.85 -4.86
C MET A 215 9.52 -9.87 -5.91
N PHE A 216 8.21 -9.97 -6.12
CA PHE A 216 7.59 -10.79 -7.15
C PHE A 216 6.79 -9.93 -8.12
N THR A 217 6.90 -10.25 -9.38
CA THR A 217 6.11 -9.66 -10.47
C THR A 217 5.24 -10.75 -11.07
N ASN A 218 3.93 -10.62 -10.99
CA ASN A 218 2.95 -11.64 -11.39
C ASN A 218 3.26 -13.03 -10.80
N GLY A 219 3.81 -13.06 -9.57
CA GLY A 219 4.17 -14.31 -8.89
C GLY A 219 5.53 -14.90 -9.27
N ALA A 220 6.34 -14.27 -10.10
CA ALA A 220 7.70 -14.69 -10.43
C ALA A 220 8.73 -13.66 -9.95
N GLN A 221 9.90 -14.12 -9.49
CA GLN A 221 11.00 -13.25 -9.10
C GLN A 221 11.74 -12.75 -10.34
N TYR A 222 11.79 -11.43 -10.52
CA TYR A 222 12.48 -10.73 -11.61
C TYR A 222 12.33 -11.44 -12.97
N PRO A 223 11.07 -11.60 -13.46
CA PRO A 223 10.82 -12.28 -14.73
C PRO A 223 11.25 -11.43 -15.92
N GLN A 224 11.34 -12.08 -17.10
CA GLN A 224 11.59 -11.45 -18.37
C GLN A 224 10.34 -11.48 -19.24
N HIS A 225 10.05 -10.35 -19.91
CA HIS A 225 9.00 -10.23 -20.90
C HIS A 225 9.59 -9.95 -22.28
N LEU A 226 9.23 -10.78 -23.27
CA LEU A 226 9.59 -10.58 -24.67
C LEU A 226 8.54 -9.68 -25.35
N ALA A 227 8.88 -8.42 -25.62
CA ALA A 227 7.95 -7.40 -26.11
C ALA A 227 8.23 -7.03 -27.59
N PRO A 228 7.24 -6.52 -28.36
CA PRO A 228 7.48 -5.92 -29.67
C PRO A 228 8.25 -4.60 -29.51
N ARG A 229 8.94 -4.14 -30.58
CA ARG A 229 9.58 -2.81 -30.65
C ARG A 229 8.53 -1.75 -30.93
N GLY A 230 8.39 -0.80 -30.03
CA GLY A 230 7.40 0.26 -30.10
C GLY A 230 6.98 0.69 -28.70
N TRP A 231 5.86 1.36 -28.60
CA TRP A 231 5.24 1.69 -27.31
C TRP A 231 4.67 0.44 -26.67
N LEU A 232 4.94 0.29 -25.37
CA LEU A 232 4.40 -0.76 -24.51
C LEU A 232 3.52 -0.09 -23.45
N ARG A 233 2.41 -0.72 -23.10
CA ARG A 233 1.52 -0.32 -22.01
C ARG A 233 1.75 -1.25 -20.83
N LEU A 234 2.27 -0.72 -19.74
CA LEU A 234 2.47 -1.44 -18.49
C LEU A 234 1.32 -1.08 -17.54
N ARG A 235 0.57 -2.08 -17.06
CA ARG A 235 -0.50 -1.91 -16.07
C ARG A 235 0.03 -2.31 -14.71
N PHE A 236 0.51 -1.34 -13.97
CA PHE A 236 1.06 -1.54 -12.64
C PHE A 236 -0.05 -1.63 -11.59
N LEU A 237 0.07 -2.63 -10.72
CA LEU A 237 -0.62 -2.73 -9.43
C LEU A 237 0.44 -2.89 -8.34
N ASN A 238 0.44 -2.02 -7.34
CA ASN A 238 1.16 -2.27 -6.10
C ASN A 238 0.27 -3.11 -5.17
N GLY A 239 0.43 -4.42 -5.23
CA GLY A 239 -0.26 -5.41 -4.41
C GLY A 239 0.52 -5.84 -3.16
N CYS A 240 1.50 -5.05 -2.71
CA CYS A 240 2.20 -5.27 -1.43
C CYS A 240 1.28 -4.94 -0.25
N ASN A 241 1.44 -5.64 0.87
CA ASN A 241 0.68 -5.37 2.08
C ASN A 241 1.00 -3.98 2.68
N ALA A 242 2.30 -3.65 2.79
CA ALA A 242 2.78 -2.46 3.49
C ALA A 242 3.83 -1.66 2.73
N ARG A 243 4.38 -2.17 1.62
CA ARG A 243 5.49 -1.56 0.92
C ARG A 243 5.05 -0.58 -0.15
N SER A 244 5.40 0.70 -0.02
CA SER A 244 5.39 1.65 -1.14
C SER A 244 6.50 1.32 -2.13
N LEU A 245 6.29 1.65 -3.38
CA LEU A 245 7.25 1.45 -4.46
C LEU A 245 7.59 2.79 -5.11
N ASN A 246 8.78 2.90 -5.70
CA ASN A 246 9.16 4.01 -6.56
C ASN A 246 9.76 3.44 -7.83
N LEU A 247 8.94 3.30 -8.87
CA LEU A 247 9.32 2.59 -10.10
C LEU A 247 10.07 3.52 -11.06
N ALA A 248 11.08 2.97 -11.71
CA ALA A 248 11.85 3.66 -12.75
C ALA A 248 12.32 2.66 -13.81
N ALA A 249 12.75 3.17 -14.96
CA ALA A 249 13.50 2.38 -15.92
C ALA A 249 15.00 2.45 -15.62
N SER A 250 15.71 1.31 -15.68
CA SER A 250 17.12 1.19 -15.33
C SER A 250 18.08 2.03 -16.19
N ASP A 251 17.63 2.45 -17.37
CA ASP A 251 18.36 3.30 -18.31
C ASP A 251 17.83 4.75 -18.36
N ASN A 252 17.01 5.13 -17.39
CA ASN A 252 16.39 6.46 -17.25
C ASN A 252 15.47 6.86 -18.42
N ARG A 253 14.99 5.88 -19.24
CA ARG A 253 13.96 6.22 -20.23
C ARG A 253 12.69 6.71 -19.55
N PRO A 254 11.96 7.65 -20.16
CA PRO A 254 10.75 8.19 -19.57
C PRO A 254 9.64 7.15 -19.42
N LEU A 255 8.88 7.28 -18.34
CA LEU A 255 7.60 6.63 -18.10
C LEU A 255 6.50 7.66 -18.37
N TYR A 256 5.54 7.35 -19.22
CA TYR A 256 4.40 8.24 -19.51
C TYR A 256 3.15 7.67 -18.87
N VAL A 257 2.74 8.24 -17.75
CA VAL A 257 1.53 7.83 -17.05
C VAL A 257 0.32 8.27 -17.85
N ILE A 258 -0.53 7.34 -18.24
CA ILE A 258 -1.74 7.59 -19.05
C ILE A 258 -3.03 7.38 -18.25
N ALA A 259 -3.00 6.57 -17.17
CA ALA A 259 -4.14 6.35 -16.30
C ALA A 259 -3.70 6.19 -14.85
N SER A 260 -4.60 6.54 -13.94
CA SER A 260 -4.52 6.29 -12.50
C SER A 260 -5.63 5.32 -12.07
N ASP A 261 -5.86 5.13 -10.78
CA ASP A 261 -6.80 4.12 -10.24
C ASP A 261 -8.15 4.07 -10.95
N GLY A 262 -8.78 5.23 -11.16
CA GLY A 262 -10.12 5.34 -11.69
C GLY A 262 -10.19 5.64 -13.20
N GLY A 263 -9.07 5.56 -13.92
CA GLY A 263 -9.08 5.66 -15.37
C GLY A 263 -8.07 6.65 -15.95
N PHE A 264 -8.28 6.97 -17.22
CA PHE A 264 -7.35 7.77 -18.00
C PHE A 264 -7.21 9.21 -17.48
N LEU A 265 -5.99 9.75 -17.63
CA LEU A 265 -5.69 11.17 -17.49
C LEU A 265 -6.15 11.95 -18.74
N ALA A 266 -6.13 13.28 -18.67
CA ALA A 266 -6.43 14.10 -19.86
C ALA A 266 -5.35 13.98 -20.95
N GLU A 267 -4.09 13.86 -20.52
CA GLU A 267 -2.91 13.73 -21.38
C GLU A 267 -1.85 12.85 -20.70
N PRO A 268 -0.91 12.27 -21.45
CA PRO A 268 0.19 11.52 -20.88
C PRO A 268 1.10 12.40 -20.01
N VAL A 269 1.40 11.97 -18.80
CA VAL A 269 2.30 12.67 -17.87
C VAL A 269 3.67 12.01 -17.86
N LYS A 270 4.69 12.74 -18.32
CA LYS A 270 6.06 12.26 -18.39
C LYS A 270 6.73 12.28 -17.02
N LEU A 271 7.26 11.13 -16.59
CA LEU A 271 8.02 10.95 -15.35
C LEU A 271 9.33 10.19 -15.62
N THR A 272 10.29 10.30 -14.71
CA THR A 272 11.46 9.41 -14.62
C THR A 272 11.32 8.41 -13.47
N GLU A 273 10.51 8.75 -12.49
CA GLU A 273 10.20 7.93 -11.31
C GLU A 273 8.70 7.96 -11.04
N LEU A 274 8.12 6.82 -10.72
CA LEU A 274 6.70 6.66 -10.42
C LEU A 274 6.53 6.12 -9.00
N PRO A 275 6.30 6.99 -8.01
CA PRO A 275 5.93 6.55 -6.66
C PRO A 275 4.52 5.94 -6.68
N MET A 276 4.38 4.77 -6.02
CA MET A 276 3.11 4.04 -5.89
C MET A 276 2.87 3.62 -4.44
N LEU A 277 1.69 3.91 -3.93
CA LEU A 277 1.20 3.42 -2.65
C LEU A 277 0.61 2.01 -2.80
N MET A 278 0.39 1.32 -1.69
CA MET A 278 -0.31 0.04 -1.67
C MET A 278 -1.74 0.22 -2.19
N GLY A 279 -2.20 -0.73 -3.00
CA GLY A 279 -3.51 -0.67 -3.66
C GLY A 279 -3.60 0.23 -4.89
N GLU A 280 -2.63 1.11 -5.15
CA GLU A 280 -2.65 1.98 -6.33
C GLU A 280 -2.36 1.23 -7.62
N ARG A 281 -3.01 1.72 -8.68
CA ARG A 281 -2.79 1.30 -10.06
C ARG A 281 -2.41 2.48 -10.92
N PHE A 282 -1.46 2.25 -11.82
CA PHE A 282 -1.12 3.21 -12.88
C PHE A 282 -0.93 2.46 -14.19
N GLU A 283 -1.40 3.06 -15.28
CA GLU A 283 -1.05 2.60 -16.62
C GLU A 283 -0.02 3.53 -17.22
N VAL A 284 1.03 2.94 -17.76
CA VAL A 284 2.22 3.65 -18.19
C VAL A 284 2.59 3.22 -19.59
N LEU A 285 2.85 4.19 -20.47
CA LEU A 285 3.50 3.93 -21.75
C LEU A 285 5.02 4.06 -21.59
N VAL A 286 5.74 3.09 -22.16
CA VAL A 286 7.20 3.12 -22.23
C VAL A 286 7.65 2.80 -23.65
N ASP A 287 8.65 3.56 -24.16
CA ASP A 287 9.15 3.37 -25.52
C ASP A 287 10.27 2.30 -25.56
N ALA A 288 10.03 1.23 -26.29
CA ALA A 288 10.96 0.15 -26.58
C ALA A 288 11.42 0.11 -28.05
N SER A 289 11.20 1.20 -28.81
CA SER A 289 11.48 1.28 -30.27
C SER A 289 12.97 1.15 -30.58
N ASP A 290 13.85 1.52 -29.66
CA ASP A 290 15.31 1.42 -29.82
C ASP A 290 15.82 -0.03 -29.84
N GLY A 291 14.97 -0.99 -29.47
CA GLY A 291 15.29 -2.41 -29.44
C GLY A 291 16.29 -2.81 -28.36
N LYS A 292 16.63 -1.93 -27.43
CA LYS A 292 17.53 -2.20 -26.31
C LYS A 292 16.73 -2.77 -25.14
N ALA A 293 17.27 -3.80 -24.52
CA ALA A 293 16.69 -4.37 -23.32
C ALA A 293 16.93 -3.45 -22.12
N PHE A 294 15.92 -3.32 -21.24
CA PHE A 294 15.99 -2.53 -20.02
C PHE A 294 15.21 -3.21 -18.89
N ASP A 295 15.41 -2.74 -17.67
CA ASP A 295 14.68 -3.22 -16.52
C ASP A 295 13.73 -2.15 -16.00
N ILE A 296 12.57 -2.58 -15.52
CA ILE A 296 11.82 -1.82 -14.53
C ILE A 296 12.43 -2.16 -13.17
N VAL A 297 12.75 -1.13 -12.41
CA VAL A 297 13.36 -1.24 -11.08
C VAL A 297 12.46 -0.53 -10.06
N THR A 298 12.50 -0.97 -8.80
CA THR A 298 12.03 -0.14 -7.68
C THR A 298 13.23 0.52 -7.01
N LEU A 299 13.17 1.83 -6.87
CA LEU A 299 14.18 2.64 -6.19
C LEU A 299 13.94 2.60 -4.68
N PRO A 300 14.95 2.88 -3.84
CA PRO A 300 14.78 3.02 -2.41
C PRO A 300 13.72 4.06 -2.05
N VAL A 301 12.81 3.71 -1.15
CA VAL A 301 11.78 4.61 -0.61
C VAL A 301 12.08 4.87 0.86
N LYS A 302 12.10 6.13 1.26
CA LYS A 302 12.23 6.52 2.67
C LYS A 302 10.90 6.28 3.37
N GLN A 303 10.73 5.12 3.93
CA GLN A 303 9.60 4.74 4.78
C GLN A 303 10.14 3.83 5.87
N MET A 304 9.59 3.93 7.07
CA MET A 304 10.00 3.12 8.22
C MET A 304 9.90 1.61 7.88
N GLY A 305 10.96 0.86 8.22
CA GLY A 305 11.02 -0.58 7.93
C GLY A 305 11.30 -0.97 6.48
N MET A 306 11.34 -0.02 5.53
CA MET A 306 11.41 -0.31 4.09
C MET A 306 12.80 -0.24 3.48
N THR A 307 13.72 0.52 4.07
CA THR A 307 15.08 0.71 3.56
C THR A 307 16.06 -0.40 3.94
N LEU A 308 15.51 -1.57 4.33
CA LEU A 308 16.33 -2.74 4.62
C LEU A 308 16.69 -3.46 3.32
N ALA A 309 17.89 -4.05 3.28
CA ALA A 309 18.31 -4.86 2.13
C ALA A 309 17.26 -5.94 1.79
N PRO A 310 16.95 -6.15 0.49
CA PRO A 310 17.62 -5.63 -0.70
C PRO A 310 17.03 -4.30 -1.24
N PHE A 311 16.15 -3.63 -0.51
CA PHE A 311 15.42 -2.42 -0.96
C PHE A 311 16.16 -1.11 -0.63
N ASP A 312 17.35 -1.19 -0.07
CA ASP A 312 18.29 -0.09 0.17
C ASP A 312 19.02 0.40 -1.09
N GLN A 313 18.77 -0.28 -2.22
CA GLN A 313 19.32 0.05 -3.54
C GLN A 313 18.26 -0.21 -4.62
N ALA A 314 18.53 0.22 -5.86
CA ALA A 314 17.66 -0.06 -7.00
C ALA A 314 17.55 -1.57 -7.21
N LEU A 315 16.32 -2.10 -7.13
CA LEU A 315 16.02 -3.53 -7.23
C LEU A 315 15.25 -3.81 -8.53
N PRO A 316 15.78 -4.61 -9.47
CA PRO A 316 15.07 -4.96 -10.69
C PRO A 316 13.85 -5.85 -10.38
N VAL A 317 12.70 -5.50 -10.98
CA VAL A 317 11.44 -6.20 -10.78
C VAL A 317 10.92 -6.86 -12.06
N LEU A 318 11.27 -6.32 -13.23
CA LEU A 318 10.86 -6.85 -14.53
C LEU A 318 11.92 -6.54 -15.59
N ARG A 319 12.34 -7.52 -16.35
CA ARG A 319 13.16 -7.34 -17.55
C ARG A 319 12.28 -7.23 -18.78
N ILE A 320 12.41 -6.15 -19.54
CA ILE A 320 11.82 -5.99 -20.87
C ILE A 320 12.90 -6.31 -21.91
N GLN A 321 12.62 -7.31 -22.74
CA GLN A 321 13.47 -7.74 -23.84
C GLN A 321 12.74 -7.48 -25.17
N PRO A 322 13.09 -6.41 -25.93
CA PRO A 322 12.47 -6.16 -27.22
C PRO A 322 12.86 -7.24 -28.23
N SER A 323 11.85 -7.76 -28.93
CA SER A 323 11.97 -8.73 -30.03
C SER A 323 12.17 -8.04 -31.38
N LEU A 324 12.11 -8.78 -32.49
CA LEU A 324 12.10 -8.21 -33.84
C LEU A 324 10.70 -7.78 -34.29
N ALA A 325 9.64 -8.20 -33.59
CA ALA A 325 8.28 -7.82 -33.90
C ALA A 325 8.11 -6.30 -33.74
N GLN A 326 7.32 -5.70 -34.63
CA GLN A 326 7.02 -4.26 -34.59
C GLN A 326 5.73 -4.01 -33.82
N GLY A 327 5.76 -3.06 -32.89
CA GLY A 327 4.61 -2.56 -32.14
C GLY A 327 4.12 -1.19 -32.63
N ILE A 328 3.28 -0.56 -31.84
CA ILE A 328 2.76 0.79 -32.08
C ILE A 328 3.90 1.80 -32.01
N LYS A 329 3.95 2.73 -32.98
CA LYS A 329 5.04 3.70 -33.09
C LYS A 329 4.71 5.09 -32.56
N THR A 330 3.45 5.37 -32.31
CA THR A 330 2.98 6.69 -31.90
C THR A 330 2.29 6.62 -30.55
N MET A 331 2.51 7.60 -29.71
CA MET A 331 1.80 7.83 -28.47
C MET A 331 0.76 8.94 -28.70
N PRO A 332 -0.46 8.85 -28.16
CA PRO A 332 -1.44 9.93 -28.26
C PRO A 332 -1.00 11.14 -27.42
N ASP A 333 -1.24 12.35 -27.93
CA ASP A 333 -0.98 13.60 -27.20
C ASP A 333 -2.09 13.93 -26.19
N SER A 334 -3.30 13.42 -26.41
CA SER A 334 -4.46 13.57 -25.53
C SER A 334 -5.18 12.24 -25.36
N LEU A 335 -5.81 12.04 -24.22
CA LEU A 335 -6.47 10.78 -23.86
C LEU A 335 -7.98 10.99 -23.74
N VAL A 336 -8.45 11.52 -22.60
CA VAL A 336 -9.89 11.73 -22.36
C VAL A 336 -10.14 13.14 -21.82
N LYS A 337 -11.39 13.61 -21.97
CA LYS A 337 -11.81 14.86 -21.34
C LYS A 337 -12.29 14.57 -19.92
N LEU A 338 -11.54 15.03 -18.93
CA LEU A 338 -11.96 14.94 -17.54
C LEU A 338 -13.08 15.95 -17.24
N PRO A 339 -14.09 15.58 -16.45
CA PRO A 339 -15.15 16.49 -16.06
C PRO A 339 -14.62 17.64 -15.19
N THR A 340 -15.22 18.82 -15.33
CA THR A 340 -14.98 19.94 -14.43
C THR A 340 -15.54 19.61 -13.06
N LEU A 341 -14.73 19.80 -12.02
CA LEU A 341 -15.18 19.59 -10.66
C LEU A 341 -16.08 20.73 -10.20
N PRO A 342 -17.11 20.47 -9.36
CA PRO A 342 -17.90 21.52 -8.75
C PRO A 342 -17.06 22.36 -7.77
N ALA A 343 -17.54 23.56 -7.48
CA ALA A 343 -16.97 24.35 -6.39
C ALA A 343 -17.15 23.63 -5.06
N THR A 344 -16.14 23.70 -4.20
CA THR A 344 -16.15 23.03 -2.88
C THR A 344 -16.76 23.89 -1.77
N THR A 345 -17.17 25.13 -2.07
CA THR A 345 -17.79 26.04 -1.10
C THR A 345 -19.21 25.58 -0.75
N GLY A 346 -19.46 25.37 0.54
CA GLY A 346 -20.81 25.03 1.06
C GLY A 346 -21.22 23.57 0.87
N ILE A 347 -20.34 22.69 0.42
CA ILE A 347 -20.60 21.24 0.42
C ILE A 347 -20.36 20.63 1.80
N GLN A 348 -20.94 19.46 2.05
CA GLN A 348 -20.72 18.71 3.30
C GLN A 348 -19.23 18.39 3.46
N GLU A 349 -18.68 18.70 4.61
CA GLU A 349 -17.31 18.35 4.98
C GLU A 349 -17.29 17.24 6.01
N ARG A 350 -16.28 16.34 5.89
CA ARG A 350 -16.01 15.29 6.87
C ARG A 350 -14.55 15.34 7.31
N TRP A 351 -14.35 15.04 8.59
CA TRP A 351 -13.02 14.94 9.19
C TRP A 351 -12.76 13.50 9.66
N LEU A 352 -11.68 12.92 9.18
CA LEU A 352 -11.23 11.58 9.51
C LEU A 352 -9.80 11.66 10.05
N GLN A 353 -9.63 11.44 11.36
CA GLN A 353 -8.34 11.42 12.03
C GLN A 353 -7.85 9.98 12.10
N LEU A 354 -6.73 9.68 11.44
CA LEU A 354 -6.03 8.41 11.57
C LEU A 354 -5.20 8.44 12.85
N MET A 355 -5.24 7.37 13.63
CA MET A 355 -4.61 7.31 14.95
C MET A 355 -4.10 5.91 15.22
N MET A 356 -2.97 5.82 15.90
CA MET A 356 -2.46 4.59 16.50
C MET A 356 -2.50 4.70 18.03
N ASP A 357 -2.77 3.59 18.71
CA ASP A 357 -2.64 3.52 20.17
C ASP A 357 -1.15 3.79 20.54
N PRO A 358 -0.86 4.75 21.45
CA PRO A 358 0.51 5.09 21.81
C PRO A 358 1.31 3.89 22.38
N GLN A 359 0.65 2.91 23.00
CA GLN A 359 1.31 1.70 23.48
C GLN A 359 1.67 0.78 22.30
N LEU A 360 0.80 0.66 21.29
CA LEU A 360 1.10 -0.07 20.07
C LEU A 360 2.30 0.54 19.35
N ASP A 361 2.30 1.87 19.16
CA ASP A 361 3.41 2.59 18.55
C ASP A 361 4.73 2.32 19.29
N MET A 362 4.77 2.54 20.58
CA MET A 362 5.97 2.31 21.40
C MET A 362 6.48 0.85 21.32
N LEU A 363 5.60 -0.12 21.49
CA LEU A 363 5.96 -1.54 21.48
C LEU A 363 6.35 -2.02 20.07
N GLY A 364 5.67 -1.51 19.03
CA GLY A 364 5.98 -1.81 17.64
C GLY A 364 7.34 -1.28 17.22
N MET A 365 7.66 -0.05 17.61
CA MET A 365 8.96 0.57 17.36
C MET A 365 10.10 -0.16 18.08
N GLN A 366 9.87 -0.57 19.32
CA GLN A 366 10.84 -1.37 20.07
C GLN A 366 11.08 -2.72 19.37
N ALA A 367 10.02 -3.43 18.99
CA ALA A 367 10.10 -4.70 18.27
C ALA A 367 10.79 -4.58 16.90
N LEU A 368 10.59 -3.47 16.18
CA LEU A 368 11.27 -3.15 14.93
C LEU A 368 12.77 -2.98 15.13
N MET A 369 13.16 -2.20 16.16
CA MET A 369 14.57 -1.98 16.51
C MET A 369 15.26 -3.27 17.00
N ASP A 370 14.57 -4.07 17.80
CA ASP A 370 15.10 -5.36 18.30
C ASP A 370 15.33 -6.34 17.15
N ARG A 371 14.47 -6.33 16.13
CA ARG A 371 14.55 -7.26 14.99
C ARG A 371 15.53 -6.82 13.91
N TYR A 372 15.60 -5.53 13.61
CA TYR A 372 16.34 -5.01 12.45
C TYR A 372 17.39 -3.96 12.80
N GLY A 373 17.52 -3.58 14.08
CA GLY A 373 18.44 -2.53 14.52
C GLY A 373 17.98 -1.11 14.18
N HIS A 374 18.74 -0.11 14.61
CA HIS A 374 18.41 1.31 14.42
C HIS A 374 18.32 1.73 12.94
N GLN A 375 18.93 0.99 12.03
CA GLN A 375 18.83 1.26 10.58
C GLN A 375 17.39 1.17 10.05
N ALA A 376 16.53 0.38 10.69
CA ALA A 376 15.11 0.31 10.32
C ALA A 376 14.36 1.62 10.54
N MET A 377 14.90 2.51 11.35
CA MET A 377 14.36 3.84 11.67
C MET A 377 14.83 4.94 10.69
N ALA A 378 15.73 4.64 9.77
CA ALA A 378 16.34 5.63 8.87
C ALA A 378 15.33 6.34 7.93
N GLY A 379 14.11 5.80 7.80
CA GLY A 379 13.00 6.40 7.05
C GLY A 379 12.16 7.41 7.84
N MET A 380 12.36 7.56 9.16
CA MET A 380 11.62 8.54 9.95
C MET A 380 12.02 9.97 9.56
N SER A 381 11.07 10.72 9.05
CA SER A 381 11.23 12.17 8.91
C SER A 381 11.05 12.80 10.30
N MET A 382 12.15 13.17 10.96
CA MET A 382 12.12 13.98 12.18
C MET A 382 11.73 15.42 11.82
N ASN A 383 10.55 15.63 11.30
CA ASN A 383 9.99 16.97 11.14
C ASN A 383 9.21 17.34 12.40
N HIS A 384 9.96 17.59 13.48
CA HIS A 384 9.43 18.41 14.56
C HIS A 384 9.21 19.80 13.98
N GLY A 385 7.95 20.21 13.86
CA GLY A 385 7.58 21.59 13.53
C GLY A 385 8.13 22.55 14.58
N VAL A 386 9.37 22.97 14.41
CA VAL A 386 9.92 24.15 15.05
C VAL A 386 9.94 25.24 13.98
N THR A 387 8.98 26.14 14.07
CA THR A 387 9.06 27.47 13.46
C THR A 387 10.33 28.15 13.94
N GLY A 388 11.29 28.42 13.06
CA GLY A 388 12.45 29.24 13.35
C GLY A 388 13.72 28.64 12.75
N GLY A 389 14.10 29.14 11.56
CA GLY A 389 15.32 28.73 10.88
C GLY A 389 16.58 29.07 11.69
N THR A 390 17.53 28.16 11.67
CA THR A 390 18.97 28.44 11.57
C THR A 390 19.67 27.21 11.01
N ASP A 391 20.38 27.41 9.92
CA ASP A 391 21.30 26.46 9.30
C ASP A 391 22.32 25.91 10.34
N MET A 392 22.30 24.59 10.56
CA MET A 392 23.42 23.93 11.21
C MET A 392 24.34 23.27 10.18
N LYS A 393 25.19 24.07 9.57
CA LYS A 393 26.47 23.62 9.01
C LYS A 393 27.57 23.91 10.03
N GLY A 394 28.23 22.85 10.49
CA GLY A 394 29.51 22.92 11.18
C GLY A 394 29.47 22.68 12.69
N MET A 395 29.60 21.45 13.12
CA MET A 395 30.13 21.11 14.42
C MET A 395 31.16 20.00 14.27
N GLU A 396 32.39 20.40 14.11
CA GLU A 396 33.58 19.61 14.44
C GLU A 396 33.91 19.70 15.92
N LYS A 397 34.52 18.63 16.41
CA LYS A 397 34.87 18.35 17.80
C LYS A 397 35.63 19.50 18.49
N GLY A 398 35.16 19.94 19.67
CA GLY A 398 35.89 20.81 20.57
C GLY A 398 35.38 20.67 22.00
N GLY A 399 36.30 20.41 22.91
CA GLY A 399 36.06 19.94 24.28
C GLY A 399 35.31 20.90 25.22
N MET A 400 34.70 20.31 26.23
CA MET A 400 34.07 20.96 27.36
C MET A 400 35.09 21.63 28.27
N GLN A 401 34.93 22.93 28.48
CA GLN A 401 35.41 23.61 29.71
C GLN A 401 34.60 24.90 29.96
N GLY A 402 34.01 25.02 31.19
CA GLY A 402 33.66 26.27 31.83
C GLY A 402 32.27 26.85 31.55
N MET A 403 31.24 26.49 32.29
CA MET A 403 30.03 27.29 32.47
C MET A 403 30.13 28.09 33.76
N ASP A 404 30.13 29.41 33.63
CA ASP A 404 30.02 30.38 34.72
C ASP A 404 28.54 30.78 34.86
N HIS A 405 28.06 30.80 36.12
CA HIS A 405 26.69 31.17 36.46
C HIS A 405 26.58 32.68 36.66
N GLY A 406 25.90 33.37 35.75
CA GLY A 406 25.61 34.79 35.89
C GLY A 406 24.30 35.23 35.30
N ASN A 407 23.38 35.60 36.20
CA ASN A 407 22.30 36.59 36.01
C ASN A 407 21.00 36.17 35.31
N MET A 408 20.02 35.73 36.12
CA MET A 408 18.59 35.87 35.81
C MET A 408 18.01 37.04 36.59
N GLY A 409 17.75 38.12 35.87
CA GLY A 409 17.00 39.26 36.35
C GLY A 409 15.70 39.42 35.54
N ASN A 410 14.59 39.46 36.27
CA ASN A 410 13.36 40.15 35.94
C ASN A 410 12.33 39.51 34.98
N MET A 411 11.34 38.83 35.53
CA MET A 411 9.94 38.88 35.04
C MET A 411 8.99 39.03 36.23
N GLY A 412 8.48 40.24 36.37
CA GLY A 412 7.42 40.58 37.30
C GLY A 412 6.03 40.28 36.72
N ASN A 413 5.16 39.99 37.65
CA ASN A 413 3.72 40.22 37.61
C ASN A 413 2.81 39.17 36.95
N MET A 414 2.28 38.27 37.78
CA MET A 414 0.87 37.87 37.74
C MET A 414 0.37 37.61 39.16
N GLY A 415 -0.54 38.47 39.58
CA GLY A 415 -1.13 38.43 40.91
C GLY A 415 -2.34 37.49 40.99
N ASN A 416 -2.62 37.10 42.19
CA ASN A 416 -3.87 36.58 42.74
C ASN A 416 -4.32 35.14 42.40
N MET A 417 -3.95 34.23 43.30
CA MET A 417 -4.89 33.24 43.85
C MET A 417 -4.63 33.05 45.34
N LYS A 418 -5.63 33.44 46.13
CA LYS A 418 -5.72 33.23 47.57
C LYS A 418 -6.13 31.80 47.90
N GLY A 419 -5.46 31.22 48.89
CA GLY A 419 -6.05 30.30 49.84
C GLY A 419 -5.88 28.81 49.60
N MET A 420 -4.80 28.19 50.09
CA MET A 420 -4.87 26.87 50.70
C MET A 420 -3.90 26.81 51.88
N ASP A 421 -4.47 26.40 53.00
CA ASP A 421 -3.98 26.35 54.35
C ASP A 421 -2.86 25.30 54.49
N HIS A 422 -1.70 25.69 55.02
CA HIS A 422 -0.62 24.78 55.41
C HIS A 422 -0.74 24.41 56.89
N GLY A 423 -1.42 23.30 57.16
CA GLY A 423 -1.50 22.66 58.47
C GLY A 423 -0.46 21.53 58.65
N ASN A 424 0.56 21.85 59.41
CA ASN A 424 1.27 20.98 60.36
C ASN A 424 1.93 19.66 59.88
N MET A 425 3.23 19.69 59.60
CA MET A 425 4.10 18.51 59.75
C MET A 425 5.20 18.79 60.74
N GLY A 426 4.92 18.45 62.00
CA GLY A 426 5.90 18.41 63.04
C GLY A 426 6.27 16.97 63.40
N ASN A 427 7.57 16.71 63.48
CA ASN A 427 8.24 15.65 64.20
C ASN A 427 7.92 14.18 63.92
N MET A 428 8.83 13.51 63.20
CA MET A 428 9.22 12.13 63.51
C MET A 428 10.74 12.00 63.42
N LYS A 429 11.39 12.01 64.58
CA LYS A 429 12.74 11.51 64.82
C LYS A 429 12.63 10.07 65.31
N GLY A 430 13.44 9.17 64.72
CA GLY A 430 13.85 7.90 65.33
C GLY A 430 13.07 6.67 64.82
N MET A 431 13.59 5.96 63.82
CA MET A 431 13.40 4.50 63.72
C MET A 431 14.74 3.85 63.37
N ASP A 432 15.08 2.94 64.26
CA ASP A 432 16.27 2.12 64.36
C ASP A 432 16.35 1.09 63.23
N HIS A 433 17.53 0.85 62.67
CA HIS A 433 17.79 -0.19 61.69
C HIS A 433 17.97 -1.54 62.40
N GLY A 434 16.87 -2.29 62.58
CA GLY A 434 16.85 -3.64 63.09
C GLY A 434 16.33 -4.64 62.07
N ASN A 435 17.25 -5.47 61.57
CA ASN A 435 17.12 -6.84 61.11
C ASN A 435 15.75 -7.28 60.52
N MET A 436 15.61 -7.31 59.18
CA MET A 436 14.60 -8.11 58.49
C MET A 436 15.28 -9.14 57.57
N ALA A 437 15.70 -10.26 58.16
CA ALA A 437 15.89 -11.52 57.46
C ALA A 437 14.55 -12.30 57.58
N GLY A 438 13.94 -12.60 56.41
CA GLY A 438 12.82 -13.52 56.33
C GLY A 438 11.48 -12.87 55.99
N MET A 439 11.28 -12.39 54.75
CA MET A 439 9.97 -12.37 54.10
C MET A 439 10.10 -13.12 52.78
N ASP A 440 9.50 -14.27 52.79
CA ASP A 440 9.24 -15.13 51.62
C ASP A 440 8.29 -14.36 50.67
N HIS A 441 8.83 -13.81 49.59
CA HIS A 441 8.04 -13.19 48.52
C HIS A 441 7.49 -14.29 47.61
N GLY A 442 6.62 -15.15 48.15
CA GLY A 442 5.71 -16.00 47.42
C GLY A 442 4.58 -15.18 46.79
N GLY A 443 4.92 -14.16 45.99
CA GLY A 443 3.99 -13.45 45.11
C GLY A 443 4.03 -14.11 43.75
N ALA A 444 2.98 -14.85 43.41
CA ALA A 444 2.70 -15.25 42.03
C ALA A 444 2.78 -13.99 41.17
N GLN A 445 3.89 -13.79 40.46
CA GLN A 445 3.94 -12.86 39.33
C GLN A 445 2.98 -13.41 38.30
N GLY A 446 1.71 -12.98 38.36
CA GLY A 446 0.79 -13.10 37.25
C GLY A 446 1.50 -12.46 36.05
N LYS A 447 1.85 -13.28 35.05
CA LYS A 447 2.39 -12.77 33.80
C LYS A 447 1.42 -11.69 33.31
N ALA A 448 1.88 -10.45 33.21
CA ALA A 448 1.07 -9.37 32.66
C ALA A 448 0.45 -9.87 31.35
N LYS A 449 -0.87 -9.68 31.21
CA LYS A 449 -1.58 -10.09 29.99
C LYS A 449 -0.89 -9.41 28.81
N PRO A 450 -0.55 -10.13 27.72
CA PRO A 450 0.05 -9.52 26.55
C PRO A 450 -0.83 -8.36 26.05
N PHE A 451 -0.21 -7.29 25.54
CA PHE A 451 -0.93 -6.16 24.94
C PHE A 451 -1.78 -6.67 23.76
N ASP A 452 -3.06 -6.34 23.77
CA ASP A 452 -3.98 -6.67 22.69
C ASP A 452 -3.92 -5.56 21.63
N PHE A 453 -3.20 -5.81 20.54
CA PHE A 453 -3.05 -4.88 19.44
C PHE A 453 -4.15 -4.96 18.39
N SER A 454 -5.11 -5.88 18.51
CA SER A 454 -6.16 -6.11 17.50
C SER A 454 -7.08 -4.90 17.26
N HIS A 455 -7.05 -3.92 18.16
CA HIS A 455 -7.79 -2.66 18.09
C HIS A 455 -6.87 -1.46 18.26
N GLY A 456 -5.59 -1.62 17.95
CA GLY A 456 -4.57 -0.60 18.17
C GLY A 456 -4.54 0.49 17.11
N ASN A 457 -5.17 0.29 15.96
CA ASN A 457 -5.28 1.25 14.88
C ASN A 457 -6.72 1.78 14.78
N MET A 458 -6.90 3.09 14.61
CA MET A 458 -8.19 3.74 14.80
C MET A 458 -8.45 4.85 13.78
N ILE A 459 -9.73 5.12 13.53
CA ILE A 459 -10.21 6.34 12.87
C ILE A 459 -11.10 7.10 13.85
N ASN A 460 -10.82 8.40 14.07
CA ASN A 460 -11.54 9.25 15.04
C ASN A 460 -11.59 8.62 16.44
N GLY A 461 -10.48 8.00 16.89
CA GLY A 461 -10.36 7.36 18.20
C GLY A 461 -11.16 6.06 18.38
N LYS A 462 -11.62 5.45 17.28
CA LYS A 462 -12.37 4.19 17.30
C LYS A 462 -11.72 3.19 16.36
N ALA A 463 -11.43 1.99 16.87
CA ALA A 463 -11.13 0.85 16.04
C ALA A 463 -12.41 0.34 15.34
N PHE A 464 -12.23 -0.34 14.22
CA PHE A 464 -13.34 -0.87 13.43
C PHE A 464 -14.27 -1.79 14.25
N ASP A 465 -15.57 -1.55 14.09
CA ASP A 465 -16.64 -2.38 14.63
C ASP A 465 -17.66 -2.61 13.49
N MET A 466 -17.75 -3.85 13.03
CA MET A 466 -18.60 -4.24 11.91
C MET A 466 -20.09 -3.90 12.12
N THR A 467 -20.52 -3.75 13.38
CA THR A 467 -21.92 -3.45 13.75
C THR A 467 -22.24 -1.95 13.76
N LYS A 468 -21.21 -1.09 13.56
CA LYS A 468 -21.36 0.36 13.66
C LYS A 468 -20.93 1.05 12.39
N GLN A 469 -21.76 1.98 11.93
CA GLN A 469 -21.41 2.91 10.86
C GLN A 469 -21.08 4.27 11.46
N MET A 470 -20.05 4.91 10.91
CA MET A 470 -19.57 6.19 11.43
C MET A 470 -20.52 7.35 11.06
N PHE A 471 -21.08 7.31 9.85
CA PHE A 471 -22.03 8.28 9.34
C PHE A 471 -22.81 7.72 8.14
N ALA A 472 -23.78 8.51 7.68
CA ALA A 472 -24.44 8.31 6.39
C ALA A 472 -24.00 9.41 5.41
N ALA A 473 -23.66 9.04 4.19
CA ALA A 473 -23.47 9.93 3.07
C ALA A 473 -24.76 9.98 2.23
N LYS A 474 -24.97 11.10 1.51
CA LYS A 474 -26.13 11.26 0.65
C LYS A 474 -25.80 10.92 -0.79
N ARG A 475 -26.58 10.01 -1.38
CA ARG A 475 -26.35 9.54 -2.75
C ARG A 475 -26.40 10.69 -3.76
N GLY A 476 -25.45 10.69 -4.70
CA GLY A 476 -25.34 11.68 -5.77
C GLY A 476 -24.85 13.07 -5.34
N GLN A 477 -24.57 13.30 -4.06
CA GLN A 477 -24.05 14.56 -3.57
C GLN A 477 -22.54 14.51 -3.39
N TYR A 478 -21.87 15.62 -3.72
CA TYR A 478 -20.45 15.76 -3.43
C TYR A 478 -20.21 16.08 -1.97
N GLU A 479 -19.21 15.44 -1.38
CA GLU A 479 -18.68 15.77 -0.05
C GLU A 479 -17.16 16.02 -0.15
N LYS A 480 -16.63 16.89 0.70
CA LYS A 480 -15.19 17.05 0.89
C LYS A 480 -14.77 16.28 2.14
N TRP A 481 -13.90 15.29 1.96
CA TRP A 481 -13.33 14.55 3.07
C TRP A 481 -11.91 15.02 3.32
N THR A 482 -11.62 15.39 4.57
CA THR A 482 -10.28 15.70 5.06
C THR A 482 -9.81 14.52 5.90
N ILE A 483 -8.78 13.84 5.41
CA ILE A 483 -8.13 12.72 6.09
C ILE A 483 -6.84 13.25 6.71
N SER A 484 -6.71 13.13 8.03
CA SER A 484 -5.60 13.67 8.82
C SER A 484 -4.74 12.56 9.40
N GLY A 485 -3.43 12.64 9.16
CA GLY A 485 -2.38 11.87 9.82
C GLY A 485 -1.65 12.68 10.89
N GLU A 486 -2.22 13.83 11.34
CA GLU A 486 -1.57 14.65 12.37
C GLU A 486 -1.48 13.89 13.69
N GLY A 487 -0.28 13.85 14.25
CA GLY A 487 0.01 13.04 15.44
C GLY A 487 0.44 11.61 15.16
N ASP A 488 0.34 11.17 13.91
CA ASP A 488 0.86 9.90 13.42
C ASP A 488 1.79 10.17 12.23
N MET A 489 3.07 9.86 12.38
CA MET A 489 4.09 10.12 11.36
C MET A 489 4.17 9.02 10.29
N MET A 490 3.33 7.99 10.40
CA MET A 490 3.30 6.89 9.45
C MET A 490 2.69 7.31 8.12
N LEU A 491 3.08 6.61 7.07
CA LEU A 491 2.44 6.70 5.76
C LEU A 491 1.19 5.82 5.74
N HIS A 492 0.04 6.43 5.46
CA HIS A 492 -1.23 5.76 5.27
C HIS A 492 -1.72 5.96 3.84
N PRO A 493 -1.77 4.93 3.00
CA PRO A 493 -2.60 4.95 1.78
C PRO A 493 -4.05 4.80 2.21
N PHE A 494 -4.85 5.88 2.11
CA PHE A 494 -6.24 5.84 2.53
C PHE A 494 -7.16 5.55 1.34
N HIS A 495 -7.87 4.44 1.41
CA HIS A 495 -8.79 3.94 0.38
C HIS A 495 -10.26 4.15 0.80
N ILE A 496 -11.13 4.43 -0.19
CA ILE A 496 -12.57 4.61 -0.01
C ILE A 496 -13.32 3.75 -1.02
N HIS A 497 -14.19 2.87 -0.53
CA HIS A 497 -15.04 1.99 -1.35
C HIS A 497 -16.16 2.74 -2.06
N GLY A 498 -16.64 2.18 -3.16
CA GLY A 498 -17.85 2.60 -3.88
C GLY A 498 -17.76 3.96 -4.57
N THR A 499 -16.57 4.52 -4.71
CA THR A 499 -16.34 5.81 -5.37
C THR A 499 -14.98 5.89 -6.03
N GLN A 500 -14.91 6.70 -7.10
CA GLN A 500 -13.67 7.29 -7.58
C GLN A 500 -13.70 8.78 -7.24
N PHE A 501 -12.70 9.26 -6.54
CA PHE A 501 -12.62 10.65 -6.08
C PHE A 501 -11.56 11.46 -6.83
N ARG A 502 -11.59 12.76 -6.65
CA ARG A 502 -10.52 13.66 -7.06
C ARG A 502 -9.77 14.17 -5.84
N ILE A 503 -8.45 14.08 -5.89
CA ILE A 503 -7.60 14.65 -4.85
C ILE A 503 -7.59 16.17 -5.00
N LEU A 504 -7.96 16.88 -3.93
CA LEU A 504 -7.88 18.34 -3.82
C LEU A 504 -6.53 18.78 -3.29
N SER A 505 -6.01 18.06 -2.28
CA SER A 505 -4.65 18.25 -1.77
C SER A 505 -4.11 16.94 -1.18
N GLU A 506 -2.81 16.71 -1.29
CA GLU A 506 -2.07 15.65 -0.60
C GLU A 506 -1.04 16.27 0.33
N ASN A 507 -1.12 15.98 1.62
CA ASN A 507 -0.27 16.59 2.64
C ASN A 507 -0.19 18.12 2.51
N GLY A 508 -1.34 18.76 2.26
CA GLY A 508 -1.49 20.20 2.12
C GLY A 508 -0.93 20.80 0.82
N LYS A 509 -0.57 19.98 -0.16
CA LYS A 509 -0.06 20.41 -1.47
C LYS A 509 -1.01 19.97 -2.59
N PRO A 510 -1.10 20.69 -3.71
CA PRO A 510 -1.80 20.19 -4.89
C PRO A 510 -1.28 18.81 -5.31
N PRO A 511 -2.14 17.90 -5.81
CA PRO A 511 -1.69 16.59 -6.27
C PRO A 511 -0.72 16.74 -7.44
N ALA A 512 0.26 15.82 -7.53
CA ALA A 512 1.12 15.74 -8.70
C ALA A 512 0.29 15.43 -9.96
N ALA A 513 0.76 15.85 -11.15
CA ALA A 513 0.00 15.74 -12.39
C ALA A 513 -0.51 14.32 -12.69
N HIS A 514 0.30 13.28 -12.45
CA HIS A 514 -0.11 11.89 -12.63
C HIS A 514 -1.15 11.38 -11.61
N ARG A 515 -1.40 12.14 -10.54
CA ARG A 515 -2.39 11.86 -9.50
C ARG A 515 -3.62 12.77 -9.60
N SER A 516 -3.68 13.63 -10.60
CA SER A 516 -4.78 14.59 -10.80
C SER A 516 -6.02 13.99 -11.49
N GLY A 517 -5.98 12.70 -11.88
CA GLY A 517 -7.11 11.95 -12.43
C GLY A 517 -8.06 11.42 -11.36
N TRP A 518 -8.85 10.42 -11.72
CA TRP A 518 -9.71 9.70 -10.80
C TRP A 518 -8.87 8.74 -9.95
N LYS A 519 -9.07 8.78 -8.64
CA LYS A 519 -8.33 7.99 -7.65
C LYS A 519 -9.32 7.37 -6.65
N ASP A 520 -8.93 6.26 -6.05
CA ASP A 520 -9.62 5.66 -4.91
C ASP A 520 -8.71 5.52 -3.68
N THR A 521 -7.44 5.87 -3.84
CA THR A 521 -6.44 5.83 -2.77
C THR A 521 -5.66 7.14 -2.75
N VAL A 522 -5.54 7.76 -1.56
CA VAL A 522 -4.84 9.03 -1.32
C VAL A 522 -3.75 8.86 -0.28
N ARG A 523 -2.63 9.58 -0.46
CA ARG A 523 -1.52 9.61 0.50
C ARG A 523 -1.87 10.46 1.71
N VAL A 524 -1.67 9.94 2.91
CA VAL A 524 -1.76 10.66 4.18
C VAL A 524 -0.51 10.35 4.99
N GLU A 525 0.29 11.36 5.36
CA GLU A 525 1.56 11.15 6.07
C GLU A 525 1.89 12.39 6.92
N GLY A 526 1.64 12.30 8.21
CA GLY A 526 1.95 13.36 9.17
C GLY A 526 1.18 14.67 9.01
N TRP A 527 0.31 14.79 7.99
CA TRP A 527 -0.48 15.98 7.69
C TRP A 527 -1.84 15.60 7.10
N ARG A 528 -2.53 16.54 6.49
CA ARG A 528 -3.90 16.41 5.96
C ARG A 528 -3.88 16.21 4.45
N SER A 529 -4.74 15.33 3.98
CA SER A 529 -5.10 15.22 2.57
C SER A 529 -6.60 15.42 2.39
N GLU A 530 -6.99 16.08 1.31
CA GLU A 530 -8.38 16.40 1.03
C GLU A 530 -8.80 15.78 -0.30
N VAL A 531 -9.97 15.16 -0.31
CA VAL A 531 -10.56 14.53 -1.48
C VAL A 531 -12.00 14.99 -1.68
N LEU A 532 -12.42 15.07 -2.94
CA LEU A 532 -13.79 15.34 -3.34
C LEU A 532 -14.44 14.03 -3.77
N VAL A 533 -15.37 13.54 -2.97
CA VAL A 533 -16.05 12.25 -3.17
C VAL A 533 -17.50 12.44 -3.56
N ARG A 534 -18.05 11.45 -4.28
CA ARG A 534 -19.48 11.32 -4.56
C ARG A 534 -19.82 9.85 -4.68
N PHE A 535 -20.92 9.43 -4.09
CA PHE A 535 -21.38 8.05 -4.13
C PHE A 535 -22.65 7.97 -4.97
N ASP A 536 -22.61 7.19 -6.04
CA ASP A 536 -23.74 7.05 -6.97
C ASP A 536 -24.58 5.78 -6.71
N HIS A 537 -24.08 4.89 -5.86
CA HIS A 537 -24.75 3.65 -5.47
C HIS A 537 -25.09 3.62 -3.98
N PRO A 538 -26.16 2.89 -3.57
CA PRO A 538 -26.54 2.77 -2.17
C PRO A 538 -25.61 1.79 -1.43
N ALA A 539 -25.47 2.02 -0.12
CA ALA A 539 -24.86 1.10 0.83
C ALA A 539 -25.67 1.09 2.11
N SER A 540 -26.24 -0.08 2.47
CA SER A 540 -27.06 -0.25 3.67
C SER A 540 -26.19 -0.44 4.91
N SER A 541 -26.82 -0.48 6.10
CA SER A 541 -26.12 -0.82 7.34
C SER A 541 -25.61 -2.27 7.38
N GLU A 542 -26.24 -3.18 6.66
CA GLU A 542 -25.82 -4.58 6.56
C GLU A 542 -24.64 -4.75 5.59
N HIS A 543 -24.56 -3.87 4.59
CA HIS A 543 -23.54 -3.86 3.54
C HIS A 543 -22.99 -2.45 3.37
N ALA A 544 -22.41 -1.94 4.46
CA ALA A 544 -21.80 -0.61 4.45
C ALA A 544 -20.53 -0.60 3.59
N TYR A 545 -20.28 0.53 2.92
CA TYR A 545 -18.97 0.78 2.34
C TYR A 545 -17.93 0.96 3.42
N MET A 546 -16.70 0.58 3.10
CA MET A 546 -15.55 0.79 3.98
C MET A 546 -14.74 2.00 3.51
N ALA A 547 -14.09 2.65 4.48
CA ALA A 547 -12.97 3.54 4.23
C ALA A 547 -11.88 3.20 5.25
N HIS A 548 -10.65 3.02 4.78
CA HIS A 548 -9.59 2.45 5.61
C HIS A 548 -8.19 2.81 5.10
N CYS A 549 -7.20 2.63 5.97
CA CYS A 549 -5.80 2.58 5.57
C CYS A 549 -5.55 1.30 4.79
N HIS A 550 -4.97 1.39 3.59
CA HIS A 550 -4.64 0.23 2.76
C HIS A 550 -3.23 -0.35 3.06
N LEU A 551 -2.64 0.01 4.19
CA LEU A 551 -1.61 -0.79 4.84
C LEU A 551 -2.39 -1.90 5.55
N LEU A 552 -2.32 -3.15 5.02
CA LEU A 552 -3.29 -4.20 5.36
C LEU A 552 -3.23 -4.62 6.83
N GLU A 553 -2.09 -4.50 7.49
CA GLU A 553 -1.95 -4.76 8.90
C GLU A 553 -2.64 -3.69 9.77
N HIS A 554 -2.68 -2.41 9.31
CA HIS A 554 -3.46 -1.34 9.97
C HIS A 554 -4.96 -1.56 9.79
N GLU A 555 -5.39 -1.96 8.59
CA GLU A 555 -6.78 -2.36 8.31
C GLU A 555 -7.21 -3.52 9.22
N ASP A 556 -6.41 -4.60 9.26
CA ASP A 556 -6.69 -5.80 10.05
C ASP A 556 -6.72 -5.54 11.57
N THR A 557 -6.10 -4.46 12.04
CA THR A 557 -6.05 -4.08 13.46
C THR A 557 -6.84 -2.82 13.79
N GLY A 558 -7.76 -2.41 12.89
CA GLY A 558 -8.85 -1.50 13.22
C GLY A 558 -8.84 -0.13 12.53
N MET A 559 -7.83 0.25 11.71
CA MET A 559 -7.85 1.53 10.97
C MET A 559 -8.79 1.45 9.76
N MET A 560 -10.04 1.19 10.05
CA MET A 560 -11.13 1.04 9.12
C MET A 560 -12.42 1.57 9.72
N MET A 561 -13.35 2.03 8.89
CA MET A 561 -14.70 2.41 9.29
C MET A 561 -15.72 2.00 8.23
N GLY A 562 -16.95 1.70 8.69
CA GLY A 562 -18.11 1.54 7.82
C GLY A 562 -18.91 2.85 7.72
N PHE A 563 -19.49 3.10 6.54
CA PHE A 563 -20.47 4.18 6.35
C PHE A 563 -21.55 3.76 5.37
N THR A 564 -22.73 4.35 5.51
CA THR A 564 -23.89 4.09 4.64
C THR A 564 -24.03 5.17 3.57
N VAL A 565 -24.71 4.81 2.47
CA VAL A 565 -25.11 5.75 1.42
C VAL A 565 -26.59 5.55 1.15
N ALA A 566 -27.37 6.62 1.34
CA ALA A 566 -28.83 6.63 1.15
C ALA A 566 -29.27 7.86 0.34
N ASP A 567 -30.53 7.88 -0.11
CA ASP A 567 -31.16 8.99 -0.84
C ASP A 567 -31.29 10.28 -0.02
#